data_baf35e33d05e1071ab70e72caa3d9d3d
#
_entry.id   baf35e33d05e1071ab70e72caa3d9d3d
#
_cell.length_a   1.000
_cell.length_b   1.000
_cell.length_c   1.000
_cell.angle_alpha   90.00
_cell.angle_beta   90.00
_cell.angle_gamma   90.00
#
_symmetry.space_group_name_H-M   'P 1'
#
loop_
_entity.id
_entity.type
_entity.pdbx_description
1 polymer ?
#
loop_
_entity_poly.entity_id
_entity_poly.type
_entity_poly.pdbx_seq_one_letter_code
_entity_poly.pdbx_strand_id
1 'polypeptide(L)'
;GMYTVGEGVIHPMHGAGVITGITEERLRGVTEQYYVFAVPLSGLTLMIPIENSGAVGLRRPVSRQQLHEILAALRDGEYDMTGNWNRRYRENMERMKSGQLHQIAGVIRDLIRRDASRGLSTVERKMLRSAKQILLSEMMLIEDLTYDGAEQLLHRSLLAEQGE
;
A
#
# COMPACT_ATOMS: atom_id res chain seq x y z
N GLY A 1 20.85 0.87 -11.87
CA GLY A 1 19.52 0.54 -11.62
C GLY A 1 19.36 -0.63 -10.67
N MET A 2 18.53 -0.40 -9.69
CA MET A 2 18.28 -1.44 -8.67
C MET A 2 17.16 -2.39 -9.07
N TYR A 3 16.33 -2.01 -10.06
CA TYR A 3 15.22 -2.85 -10.49
C TYR A 3 15.38 -3.23 -11.95
N THR A 4 14.84 -4.37 -12.34
CA THR A 4 14.91 -4.88 -13.71
C THR A 4 13.53 -4.93 -14.33
N VAL A 5 13.49 -4.92 -15.67
CA VAL A 5 12.24 -5.09 -16.42
C VAL A 5 11.61 -6.42 -16.05
N GLY A 6 10.32 -6.40 -15.75
CA GLY A 6 9.56 -7.56 -15.29
C GLY A 6 9.47 -7.69 -13.77
N GLU A 7 10.25 -6.92 -13.03
CA GLU A 7 10.25 -6.98 -11.57
C GLU A 7 9.02 -6.28 -11.00
N GLY A 8 8.36 -6.92 -10.01
CA GLY A 8 7.30 -6.31 -9.23
C GLY A 8 7.87 -5.46 -8.11
N VAL A 9 7.42 -4.23 -8.00
CA VAL A 9 7.85 -3.30 -6.94
C VAL A 9 6.66 -2.55 -6.40
N ILE A 10 6.84 -1.91 -5.25
CA ILE A 10 5.77 -1.21 -4.54
C ILE A 10 6.04 0.28 -4.56
N HIS A 11 5.04 1.04 -5.00
CA HIS A 11 5.06 2.50 -4.93
C HIS A 11 4.30 2.94 -3.67
N PRO A 12 4.81 3.92 -2.91
CA PRO A 12 4.19 4.29 -1.63
C PRO A 12 2.78 4.86 -1.75
N MET A 13 2.42 5.43 -2.91
CA MET A 13 1.08 5.99 -3.13
C MET A 13 0.19 5.09 -3.98
N HIS A 14 0.76 4.32 -4.89
CA HIS A 14 -0.02 3.58 -5.89
C HIS A 14 -0.03 2.07 -5.66
N GLY A 15 0.81 1.56 -4.77
CA GLY A 15 0.89 0.14 -4.47
C GLY A 15 1.73 -0.62 -5.48
N ALA A 16 1.42 -1.90 -5.64
CA ALA A 16 2.20 -2.82 -6.45
C ALA A 16 2.05 -2.55 -7.95
N GLY A 17 3.14 -2.64 -8.64
CA GLY A 17 3.19 -2.56 -10.09
C GLY A 17 4.41 -3.29 -10.62
N VAL A 18 4.60 -3.20 -11.91
CA VAL A 18 5.67 -3.90 -12.62
C VAL A 18 6.49 -2.90 -13.40
N ILE A 19 7.81 -3.07 -13.36
CA ILE A 19 8.72 -2.34 -14.25
C ILE A 19 8.57 -2.94 -15.64
N THR A 20 7.98 -2.19 -16.56
CA THR A 20 7.72 -2.67 -17.93
C THR A 20 8.80 -2.24 -18.91
N GLY A 21 9.63 -1.28 -18.53
CA GLY A 21 10.69 -0.81 -19.39
C GLY A 21 11.59 0.20 -18.70
N ILE A 22 12.65 0.54 -19.42
CA ILE A 22 13.55 1.63 -19.04
C ILE A 22 13.65 2.53 -20.24
N THR A 23 13.47 3.83 -20.05
CA THR A 23 13.53 4.80 -21.14
C THR A 23 14.44 5.96 -20.78
N GLU A 24 14.93 6.63 -21.82
CA GLU A 24 15.73 7.85 -21.64
C GLU A 24 14.90 9.03 -22.13
N GLU A 25 14.92 10.09 -21.36
CA GLU A 25 14.34 11.36 -21.77
C GLU A 25 15.39 12.44 -21.71
N ARG A 26 15.41 13.30 -22.73
CA ARG A 26 16.29 14.43 -22.75
C ARG A 26 15.48 15.70 -22.54
N LEU A 27 15.74 16.37 -21.45
CA LEU A 27 15.07 17.63 -21.11
C LEU A 27 16.13 18.69 -20.81
N ARG A 28 16.06 19.81 -21.50
CA ARG A 28 16.98 20.95 -21.31
C ARG A 28 18.46 20.56 -21.41
N GLY A 29 18.77 19.65 -22.35
CA GLY A 29 20.14 19.21 -22.55
C GLY A 29 20.63 18.15 -21.59
N VAL A 30 19.83 17.77 -20.61
CA VAL A 30 20.16 16.72 -19.64
C VAL A 30 19.43 15.43 -20.03
N THR A 31 20.19 14.34 -20.14
CA THR A 31 19.62 13.01 -20.39
C THR A 31 19.42 12.30 -19.05
N GLU A 32 18.21 11.80 -18.85
CA GLU A 32 17.84 11.12 -17.62
C GLU A 32 17.14 9.81 -17.94
N GLN A 33 17.43 8.78 -17.17
CA GLN A 33 16.80 7.47 -17.34
C GLN A 33 15.64 7.31 -16.36
N TYR A 34 14.60 6.64 -16.83
CA TYR A 34 13.36 6.39 -16.07
C TYR A 34 12.98 4.93 -16.13
N TYR A 35 12.48 4.43 -15.01
CA TYR A 35 11.65 3.22 -15.03
C TYR A 35 10.28 3.57 -15.57
N VAL A 36 9.77 2.71 -16.45
CA VAL A 36 8.37 2.74 -16.84
C VAL A 36 7.65 1.76 -15.92
N PHE A 37 6.78 2.29 -15.08
CA PHE A 37 6.13 1.53 -14.00
C PHE A 37 4.64 1.47 -14.25
N ALA A 38 4.12 0.26 -14.47
CA ALA A 38 2.69 0.03 -14.73
C ALA A 38 2.00 -0.47 -13.47
N VAL A 39 0.88 0.17 -13.13
CA VAL A 39 0.06 -0.17 -11.95
C VAL A 39 -1.25 -0.78 -12.46
N PRO A 40 -1.39 -2.12 -12.48
CA PRO A 40 -2.54 -2.78 -13.11
C PRO A 40 -3.89 -2.37 -12.52
N LEU A 41 -3.99 -2.23 -11.19
CA LEU A 41 -5.27 -1.93 -10.55
C LEU A 41 -5.84 -0.56 -10.93
N SER A 42 -4.99 0.43 -11.13
CA SER A 42 -5.43 1.78 -11.50
C SER A 42 -5.34 2.06 -12.99
N GLY A 43 -4.62 1.22 -13.74
CA GLY A 43 -4.35 1.46 -15.15
C GLY A 43 -3.34 2.56 -15.41
N LEU A 44 -2.67 3.05 -14.37
CA LEU A 44 -1.66 4.11 -14.50
C LEU A 44 -0.34 3.55 -14.99
N THR A 45 0.36 4.36 -15.79
CA THR A 45 1.75 4.13 -16.12
C THR A 45 2.53 5.37 -15.69
N LEU A 46 3.53 5.16 -14.87
CA LEU A 46 4.35 6.23 -14.31
C LEU A 46 5.78 6.13 -14.83
N MET A 47 6.40 7.27 -15.03
CA MET A 47 7.82 7.35 -15.33
C MET A 47 8.54 7.82 -14.07
N ILE A 48 9.43 7.00 -13.55
CA ILE A 48 10.11 7.25 -12.27
C ILE A 48 11.60 7.39 -12.52
N PRO A 49 12.21 8.55 -12.22
CA PRO A 49 13.64 8.73 -12.42
C PRO A 49 14.44 7.68 -11.65
N ILE A 50 15.36 7.01 -12.35
CA ILE A 50 16.10 5.90 -11.75
C ILE A 50 16.97 6.40 -10.58
N GLU A 51 17.61 7.56 -10.73
CA GLU A 51 18.47 8.12 -9.70
C GLU A 51 17.70 8.50 -8.44
N ASN A 52 16.42 8.84 -8.60
CA ASN A 52 15.58 9.28 -7.49
C ASN A 52 14.57 8.21 -7.04
N SER A 53 14.68 6.97 -7.56
CA SER A 53 13.69 5.94 -7.26
C SER A 53 13.62 5.61 -5.77
N GLY A 54 14.74 5.65 -5.06
CA GLY A 54 14.76 5.51 -3.62
C GLY A 54 14.11 6.68 -2.90
N ALA A 55 14.25 7.89 -3.43
CA ALA A 55 13.64 9.10 -2.83
C ALA A 55 12.12 9.12 -3.00
N VAL A 56 11.58 8.54 -4.09
CA VAL A 56 10.13 8.37 -4.23
C VAL A 56 9.59 7.24 -3.37
N GLY A 57 10.44 6.42 -2.76
CA GLY A 57 10.03 5.37 -1.84
C GLY A 57 9.67 4.05 -2.51
N LEU A 58 10.15 3.80 -3.72
CA LEU A 58 9.99 2.47 -4.33
C LEU A 58 10.71 1.43 -3.47
N ARG A 59 10.06 0.30 -3.26
CA ARG A 59 10.62 -0.80 -2.49
C ARG A 59 10.21 -2.15 -3.08
N ARG A 60 10.93 -3.18 -2.69
CA ARG A 60 10.53 -4.55 -3.01
C ARG A 60 9.40 -4.99 -2.10
N PRO A 61 8.56 -5.93 -2.55
CA PRO A 61 7.52 -6.49 -1.70
C PRO A 61 8.11 -7.12 -0.44
N VAL A 62 7.33 -7.12 0.64
CA VAL A 62 7.72 -7.88 1.83
C VAL A 62 7.69 -9.38 1.52
N SER A 63 8.34 -10.18 2.34
CA SER A 63 8.29 -11.63 2.19
C SER A 63 6.90 -12.16 2.54
N ARG A 64 6.61 -13.38 2.07
CA ARG A 64 5.37 -14.06 2.42
C ARG A 64 5.22 -14.21 3.94
N GLN A 65 6.31 -14.55 4.62
CA GLN A 65 6.31 -14.67 6.07
C GLN A 65 5.99 -13.35 6.75
N GLN A 66 6.62 -12.26 6.31
CA GLN A 66 6.34 -10.92 6.84
C GLN A 66 4.88 -10.52 6.62
N LEU A 67 4.33 -10.82 5.45
CA LEU A 67 2.93 -10.56 5.18
C LEU A 67 2.02 -11.31 6.15
N HIS A 68 2.29 -12.60 6.39
CA HIS A 68 1.49 -13.40 7.31
C HIS A 68 1.58 -12.87 8.75
N GLU A 69 2.76 -12.41 9.17
CA GLU A 69 2.93 -11.78 10.47
C GLU A 69 2.14 -10.48 10.60
N ILE A 70 2.16 -9.66 9.54
CA ILE A 70 1.40 -8.41 9.50
C ILE A 70 -0.11 -8.69 9.63
N LEU A 71 -0.62 -9.63 8.84
CA LEU A 71 -2.03 -9.98 8.87
C LEU A 71 -2.44 -10.59 10.22
N ALA A 72 -1.60 -11.44 10.79
CA ALA A 72 -1.86 -12.01 12.10
C ALA A 72 -1.93 -10.95 13.20
N ALA A 73 -1.08 -9.93 13.12
CA ALA A 73 -1.04 -8.86 14.12
C ALA A 73 -2.26 -7.93 14.05
N LEU A 74 -3.00 -7.92 12.96
CA LEU A 74 -4.16 -7.04 12.83
C LEU A 74 -5.27 -7.37 13.82
N ARG A 75 -5.36 -8.59 14.29
CA ARG A 75 -6.37 -9.01 15.27
C ARG A 75 -6.14 -8.39 16.64
N ASP A 76 -4.89 -8.18 17.01
CA ASP A 76 -4.48 -7.93 18.38
C ASP A 76 -4.37 -6.44 18.71
N GLY A 77 -4.54 -5.58 17.72
CA GLY A 77 -4.40 -4.14 17.93
C GLY A 77 -5.66 -3.53 18.52
N GLU A 78 -5.47 -2.60 19.45
CA GLU A 78 -6.55 -1.78 19.97
C GLU A 78 -6.59 -0.45 19.24
N TYR A 79 -7.79 0.05 19.00
CA TYR A 79 -7.99 1.34 18.39
C TYR A 79 -8.47 2.34 19.43
N ASP A 80 -7.71 3.44 19.59
CA ASP A 80 -8.11 4.52 20.48
C ASP A 80 -9.15 5.40 19.80
N MET A 81 -10.38 5.32 20.30
CA MET A 81 -11.51 6.08 19.77
C MET A 81 -11.65 7.47 20.39
N THR A 82 -10.81 7.82 21.37
CA THR A 82 -10.97 9.05 22.14
C THR A 82 -10.32 10.27 21.52
N GLY A 83 -9.40 10.10 20.57
CA GLY A 83 -8.74 11.21 19.91
C GLY A 83 -9.69 12.00 19.01
N ASN A 84 -9.42 13.30 18.85
CA ASN A 84 -10.20 14.12 17.93
C ASN A 84 -9.87 13.76 16.45
N TRP A 85 -10.74 14.19 15.53
CA TRP A 85 -10.62 13.87 14.11
C TRP A 85 -9.30 14.34 13.52
N ASN A 86 -8.88 15.57 13.82
CA ASN A 86 -7.64 16.14 13.26
C ASN A 86 -6.41 15.33 13.68
N ARG A 87 -6.36 14.93 14.95
CA ARG A 87 -5.26 14.11 15.45
C ARG A 87 -5.22 12.75 14.78
N ARG A 88 -6.36 12.07 14.69
CA ARG A 88 -6.46 10.76 14.02
C ARG A 88 -6.01 10.85 12.57
N TYR A 89 -6.49 11.86 11.87
CA TYR A 89 -6.15 12.05 10.46
C TYR A 89 -4.65 12.25 10.26
N ARG A 90 -4.03 13.10 11.09
CA ARG A 90 -2.58 13.34 11.01
C ARG A 90 -1.77 12.09 11.31
N GLU A 91 -2.14 11.35 12.35
CA GLU A 91 -1.45 10.12 12.72
C GLU A 91 -1.56 9.08 11.61
N ASN A 92 -2.75 8.92 11.02
CA ASN A 92 -2.94 8.01 9.91
C ASN A 92 -2.17 8.44 8.66
N MET A 93 -2.12 9.75 8.37
CA MET A 93 -1.31 10.26 7.25
C MET A 93 0.17 9.96 7.44
N GLU A 94 0.69 10.11 8.65
CA GLU A 94 2.08 9.76 8.94
C GLU A 94 2.34 8.27 8.72
N ARG A 95 1.43 7.42 9.13
CA ARG A 95 1.53 5.98 8.91
C ARG A 95 1.49 5.64 7.42
N MET A 96 0.63 6.29 6.65
CA MET A 96 0.57 6.12 5.20
C MET A 96 1.86 6.55 4.52
N LYS A 97 2.44 7.67 4.97
CA LYS A 97 3.69 8.20 4.40
C LYS A 97 4.91 7.38 4.79
N SER A 98 4.82 6.56 5.82
CA SER A 98 5.96 5.75 6.26
C SER A 98 6.45 4.77 5.19
N GLY A 99 5.60 4.41 4.25
CA GLY A 99 5.90 3.41 3.23
C GLY A 99 6.03 1.99 3.76
N GLN A 100 5.75 1.78 5.04
CA GLN A 100 5.87 0.47 5.68
C GLN A 100 4.52 -0.24 5.71
N LEU A 101 4.50 -1.46 5.20
CA LEU A 101 3.24 -2.20 5.01
C LEU A 101 2.49 -2.43 6.32
N HIS A 102 3.19 -2.73 7.40
CA HIS A 102 2.53 -2.95 8.69
C HIS A 102 1.81 -1.70 9.19
N GLN A 103 2.35 -0.50 8.91
CA GLN A 103 1.69 0.76 9.27
C GLN A 103 0.43 0.98 8.44
N ILE A 104 0.51 0.71 7.14
CA ILE A 104 -0.63 0.83 6.22
C ILE A 104 -1.73 -0.16 6.62
N ALA A 105 -1.36 -1.39 6.93
CA ALA A 105 -2.31 -2.40 7.41
C ALA A 105 -3.01 -1.94 8.69
N GLY A 106 -2.29 -1.32 9.62
CA GLY A 106 -2.86 -0.76 10.83
C GLY A 106 -3.87 0.35 10.56
N VAL A 107 -3.60 1.23 9.60
CA VAL A 107 -4.56 2.26 9.18
C VAL A 107 -5.84 1.61 8.66
N ILE A 108 -5.72 0.59 7.83
CA ILE A 108 -6.88 -0.14 7.30
C ILE A 108 -7.72 -0.72 8.43
N ARG A 109 -7.09 -1.44 9.36
CA ARG A 109 -7.79 -2.02 10.52
C ARG A 109 -8.54 -0.96 11.31
N ASP A 110 -7.87 0.13 11.64
CA ASP A 110 -8.45 1.19 12.47
C ASP A 110 -9.62 1.86 11.77
N LEU A 111 -9.49 2.13 10.47
CA LEU A 111 -10.58 2.74 9.71
C LEU A 111 -11.77 1.78 9.53
N ILE A 112 -11.52 0.51 9.29
CA ILE A 112 -12.61 -0.49 9.20
C ILE A 112 -13.36 -0.58 10.52
N ARG A 113 -12.64 -0.63 11.64
CA ARG A 113 -13.25 -0.68 12.97
C ARG A 113 -14.08 0.57 13.28
N ARG A 114 -13.54 1.74 12.92
CA ARG A 114 -14.26 2.99 13.09
C ARG A 114 -15.51 3.03 12.22
N ASP A 115 -15.41 2.58 10.98
CA ASP A 115 -16.56 2.57 10.07
C ASP A 115 -17.71 1.72 10.63
N ALA A 116 -17.38 0.59 11.23
CA ALA A 116 -18.37 -0.30 11.84
C ALA A 116 -19.07 0.33 13.04
N SER A 117 -18.39 1.22 13.77
CA SER A 117 -18.93 1.80 15.00
C SER A 117 -19.52 3.20 14.83
N ARG A 118 -18.92 4.05 14.00
CA ARG A 118 -19.30 5.47 13.90
C ARG A 118 -19.39 6.00 12.48
N GLY A 119 -19.02 5.19 11.48
CA GLY A 119 -18.89 5.65 10.11
C GLY A 119 -17.64 6.47 9.89
N LEU A 120 -17.33 6.72 8.63
CA LEU A 120 -16.15 7.46 8.20
C LEU A 120 -16.57 8.75 7.48
N SER A 121 -15.74 9.79 7.63
CA SER A 121 -15.83 10.98 6.80
C SER A 121 -15.45 10.63 5.36
N THR A 122 -15.77 11.52 4.43
CA THR A 122 -15.40 11.36 3.01
C THR A 122 -13.87 11.21 2.85
N VAL A 123 -13.11 12.02 3.59
CA VAL A 123 -11.64 11.98 3.53
C VAL A 123 -11.11 10.66 4.08
N GLU A 124 -11.69 10.15 5.16
CA GLU A 124 -11.28 8.86 5.73
C GLU A 124 -11.63 7.69 4.81
N ARG A 125 -12.78 7.75 4.14
CA ARG A 125 -13.14 6.72 3.13
C ARG A 125 -12.13 6.70 1.99
N LYS A 126 -11.70 7.87 1.54
CA LYS A 126 -10.69 7.98 0.48
C LYS A 126 -9.35 7.41 0.95
N MET A 127 -8.95 7.70 2.18
CA MET A 127 -7.75 7.15 2.78
C MET A 127 -7.82 5.62 2.86
N LEU A 128 -8.95 5.07 3.29
CA LEU A 128 -9.15 3.62 3.37
C LEU A 128 -9.02 2.97 1.99
N ARG A 129 -9.62 3.56 0.96
CA ARG A 129 -9.50 3.04 -0.41
C ARG A 129 -8.04 3.02 -0.87
N SER A 130 -7.30 4.11 -0.62
CA SER A 130 -5.89 4.21 -1.00
C SER A 130 -5.05 3.19 -0.24
N ALA A 131 -5.27 3.06 1.05
CA ALA A 131 -4.55 2.10 1.88
C ALA A 131 -4.83 0.65 1.44
N LYS A 132 -6.09 0.33 1.17
CA LYS A 132 -6.48 -0.99 0.67
C LYS A 132 -5.83 -1.29 -0.68
N GLN A 133 -5.79 -0.31 -1.59
CA GLN A 133 -5.13 -0.51 -2.88
C GLN A 133 -3.66 -0.91 -2.70
N ILE A 134 -2.95 -0.24 -1.79
CA ILE A 134 -1.55 -0.54 -1.52
C ILE A 134 -1.40 -1.95 -0.95
N LEU A 135 -2.12 -2.27 0.13
CA LEU A 135 -2.01 -3.57 0.78
C LEU A 135 -2.46 -4.71 -0.13
N LEU A 136 -3.66 -4.58 -0.73
CA LEU A 136 -4.23 -5.67 -1.53
C LEU A 136 -3.41 -5.92 -2.79
N SER A 137 -2.90 -4.87 -3.44
CA SER A 137 -2.04 -5.06 -4.62
C SER A 137 -0.74 -5.78 -4.27
N GLU A 138 -0.16 -5.49 -3.12
CA GLU A 138 1.03 -6.20 -2.66
C GLU A 138 0.72 -7.66 -2.32
N MET A 139 -0.41 -7.92 -1.66
CA MET A 139 -0.87 -9.30 -1.37
C MET A 139 -1.09 -10.09 -2.66
N MET A 140 -1.68 -9.47 -3.67
CA MET A 140 -1.88 -10.11 -4.98
C MET A 140 -0.54 -10.54 -5.58
N LEU A 141 0.47 -9.68 -5.47
CA LEU A 141 1.80 -9.95 -6.00
C LEU A 141 2.50 -11.07 -5.22
N ILE A 142 2.43 -11.05 -3.89
CA ILE A 142 3.12 -12.01 -3.02
C ILE A 142 2.47 -13.39 -3.08
N GLU A 143 1.13 -13.44 -3.02
CA GLU A 143 0.37 -14.69 -2.88
C GLU A 143 -0.29 -15.15 -4.18
N ASP A 144 -0.05 -14.44 -5.29
CA ASP A 144 -0.65 -14.76 -6.59
C ASP A 144 -2.19 -14.85 -6.50
N LEU A 145 -2.79 -13.84 -5.86
CA LEU A 145 -4.23 -13.77 -5.66
C LEU A 145 -4.88 -12.80 -6.63
N THR A 146 -6.18 -12.99 -6.86
CA THR A 146 -7.01 -11.95 -7.45
C THR A 146 -7.27 -10.85 -6.40
N TYR A 147 -7.79 -9.71 -6.84
CA TYR A 147 -8.18 -8.65 -5.91
C TYR A 147 -9.21 -9.16 -4.89
N ASP A 148 -10.23 -9.87 -5.36
CA ASP A 148 -11.26 -10.43 -4.48
C ASP A 148 -10.67 -11.43 -3.49
N GLY A 149 -9.74 -12.25 -3.93
CA GLY A 149 -9.06 -13.21 -3.05
C GLY A 149 -8.25 -12.50 -1.97
N ALA A 150 -7.55 -11.43 -2.33
CA ALA A 150 -6.79 -10.63 -1.38
C ALA A 150 -7.72 -9.95 -0.37
N GLU A 151 -8.83 -9.39 -0.84
CA GLU A 151 -9.81 -8.75 0.02
C GLU A 151 -10.44 -9.74 1.00
N GLN A 152 -10.77 -10.94 0.55
CA GLN A 152 -11.29 -12.00 1.43
C GLN A 152 -10.27 -12.39 2.50
N LEU A 153 -9.00 -12.51 2.12
CA LEU A 153 -7.95 -12.85 3.09
C LEU A 153 -7.80 -11.76 4.14
N LEU A 154 -7.84 -10.50 3.73
CA LEU A 154 -7.79 -9.37 4.65
C LEU A 154 -8.95 -9.42 5.65
N HIS A 155 -10.18 -9.60 5.15
CA HIS A 155 -11.36 -9.65 6.01
C HIS A 155 -11.31 -10.81 6.99
N ARG A 156 -10.89 -12.00 6.54
CA ARG A 156 -10.71 -13.14 7.44
C ARG A 156 -9.69 -12.86 8.52
N SER A 157 -8.60 -12.16 8.17
CA SER A 157 -7.57 -11.79 9.15
C SER A 157 -8.10 -10.86 10.24
N LEU A 158 -9.00 -9.94 9.86
CA LEU A 158 -9.61 -9.01 10.81
C LEU A 158 -10.66 -9.67 11.70
N LEU A 159 -11.33 -10.70 11.22
CA LEU A 159 -12.45 -11.34 11.90
C LEU A 159 -12.08 -12.68 12.57
N ALA A 160 -10.86 -13.17 12.37
CA ALA A 160 -10.46 -14.49 12.86
C ALA A 160 -10.67 -14.67 14.36
N GLU A 161 -10.49 -13.59 15.13
CA GLU A 161 -10.71 -13.62 16.58
C GLU A 161 -12.17 -13.79 16.95
N GLN A 162 -13.09 -13.36 16.12
CA GLN A 162 -14.52 -13.42 16.36
C GLN A 162 -15.12 -14.77 15.99
N GLY A 163 -14.37 -15.61 15.30
CA GLY A 163 -14.83 -16.92 14.85
C GLY A 163 -14.62 -18.04 15.85
N GLU A 164 -14.08 -17.74 17.01
CA GLU A 164 -13.82 -18.78 18.06
C GLU A 164 -14.92 -18.83 19.10
#